data_498afe917e2183f0b5ef4ef195ee152e
#
_entry.id   498afe917e2183f0b5ef4ef195ee152e
#
_cell.length_a   1.000
_cell.length_b   1.000
_cell.length_c   1.000
_cell.angle_alpha   90.00
_cell.angle_beta   90.00
_cell.angle_gamma   90.00
#
_symmetry.space_group_name_H-M   'P 1'
#
loop_
_entity.id
_entity.type
_entity.pdbx_description
1 polymer ?
#
loop_
_entity_poly.entity_id
_entity_poly.type
_entity_poly.pdbx_seq_one_letter_code
_entity_poly.pdbx_strand_id
1 'polypeptide(L)'
;MKVFQAERHFQTTGGLHVTDITDEVAEIVRESGITDGICCVYSPHTTCCVRVNEYERGMFEDFGALLRRLIPHETYYAHDDWDRRTENICEEDKEVGNGHAHCMSMILGSAGESVPVGDGELCLGTWQRVLFIELDRSRPRRWLCKVVGS
;
A
#
# COMPACT_ATOMS: atom_id res chain seq x y z
N MET A 1 23.68 12.49 10.28
CA MET A 1 22.41 12.06 9.66
C MET A 1 22.73 11.24 8.42
N LYS A 2 22.25 10.02 8.36
CA LYS A 2 22.38 9.10 7.22
C LYS A 2 21.04 9.00 6.48
N VAL A 3 21.10 8.65 5.20
CA VAL A 3 19.92 8.38 4.38
C VAL A 3 20.18 7.10 3.60
N PHE A 4 19.24 6.16 3.66
CA PHE A 4 19.27 4.93 2.88
C PHE A 4 17.93 4.74 2.18
N GLN A 5 17.93 4.19 0.97
CA GLN A 5 16.71 3.91 0.22
C GLN A 5 16.85 2.59 -0.53
N ALA A 6 15.82 1.79 -0.46
CA ALA A 6 15.66 0.57 -1.25
C ALA A 6 14.28 0.52 -1.89
N GLU A 7 14.16 -0.30 -2.93
CA GLU A 7 12.91 -0.56 -3.64
C GLU A 7 12.71 -2.07 -3.77
N ARG A 8 11.46 -2.53 -3.69
CA ARG A 8 11.08 -3.92 -3.91
C ARG A 8 9.98 -4.00 -4.95
N HIS A 9 10.01 -5.05 -5.74
CA HIS A 9 9.03 -5.32 -6.81
C HIS A 9 8.38 -6.68 -6.58
N PHE A 10 7.09 -6.77 -6.83
CA PHE A 10 6.36 -8.03 -6.73
C PHE A 10 5.08 -7.99 -7.56
N GLN A 11 4.46 -9.17 -7.77
CA GLN A 11 3.18 -9.30 -8.44
C GLN A 11 2.08 -9.49 -7.40
N THR A 12 1.05 -8.63 -7.44
CA THR A 12 -0.15 -8.79 -6.60
C THR A 12 -1.13 -9.79 -7.23
N THR A 13 -2.04 -10.34 -6.43
CA THR A 13 -3.09 -11.23 -6.95
C THR A 13 -4.38 -10.48 -7.30
N GLY A 14 -4.53 -9.23 -6.87
CA GLY A 14 -5.71 -8.40 -7.11
C GLY A 14 -6.87 -8.61 -6.14
N GLY A 15 -7.81 -7.67 -6.15
CA GLY A 15 -9.04 -7.72 -5.37
C GLY A 15 -8.83 -7.73 -3.87
N LEU A 16 -8.53 -6.58 -3.25
CA LEU A 16 -8.20 -6.43 -1.83
C LEU A 16 -7.19 -7.49 -1.34
N HIS A 17 -6.03 -7.48 -1.95
CA HIS A 17 -4.93 -8.37 -1.57
C HIS A 17 -3.98 -7.66 -0.59
N VAL A 18 -3.83 -8.24 0.59
CA VAL A 18 -2.94 -7.73 1.64
C VAL A 18 -1.67 -8.58 1.69
N THR A 19 -0.53 -7.93 1.50
CA THR A 19 0.79 -8.55 1.60
C THR A 19 1.50 -8.00 2.83
N ASP A 20 1.94 -8.88 3.72
CA ASP A 20 2.83 -8.51 4.83
C ASP A 20 4.26 -8.32 4.29
N ILE A 21 4.77 -7.10 4.39
CA ILE A 21 6.12 -6.73 3.92
C ILE A 21 7.05 -6.36 5.09
N THR A 22 6.65 -6.68 6.33
CA THR A 22 7.36 -6.25 7.53
C THR A 22 8.80 -6.75 7.56
N ASP A 23 9.01 -8.02 7.24
CA ASP A 23 10.33 -8.64 7.35
C ASP A 23 11.32 -8.05 6.32
N GLU A 24 10.82 -7.73 5.11
CA GLU A 24 11.60 -7.05 4.06
C GLU A 24 11.93 -5.61 4.45
N VAL A 25 10.98 -4.89 5.07
CA VAL A 25 11.23 -3.54 5.60
C VAL A 25 12.25 -3.58 6.73
N ALA A 26 12.15 -4.54 7.65
CA ALA A 26 13.11 -4.72 8.74
C ALA A 26 14.52 -5.06 8.21
N GLU A 27 14.62 -5.85 7.14
CA GLU A 27 15.89 -6.12 6.46
C GLU A 27 16.52 -4.83 5.92
N ILE A 28 15.72 -3.99 5.24
CA ILE A 28 16.20 -2.70 4.71
C ILE A 28 16.67 -1.77 5.83
N VAL A 29 15.97 -1.75 6.98
CA VAL A 29 16.40 -0.98 8.15
C VAL A 29 17.77 -1.47 8.64
N ARG A 30 17.98 -2.79 8.78
CA ARG A 30 19.29 -3.35 9.17
C ARG A 30 20.38 -3.03 8.15
N GLU A 31 20.11 -3.18 6.86
CA GLU A 31 21.05 -2.84 5.77
C GLU A 31 21.46 -1.37 5.80
N SER A 32 20.57 -0.46 6.23
CA SER A 32 20.85 0.98 6.32
C SER A 32 21.94 1.33 7.34
N GLY A 33 22.14 0.49 8.35
CA GLY A 33 23.02 0.75 9.49
C GLY A 33 22.60 2.00 10.30
N ILE A 34 21.33 2.40 10.21
CA ILE A 34 20.72 3.49 10.99
C ILE A 34 20.12 2.89 12.24
N THR A 35 20.53 3.39 13.39
CA THR A 35 20.12 2.86 14.70
C THR A 35 19.03 3.69 15.37
N ASP A 36 18.91 4.96 15.03
CA ASP A 36 17.88 5.86 15.55
C ASP A 36 17.36 6.77 14.42
N GLY A 37 16.05 6.73 14.16
CA GLY A 37 15.51 7.46 13.03
C GLY A 37 14.06 7.14 12.67
N ILE A 38 13.75 7.33 11.40
CA ILE A 38 12.42 7.07 10.82
C ILE A 38 12.58 6.26 9.53
N CYS A 39 11.80 5.20 9.43
CA CYS A 39 11.60 4.44 8.20
C CYS A 39 10.27 4.87 7.57
N CYS A 40 10.30 5.33 6.32
CA CYS A 40 9.12 5.63 5.52
C CYS A 40 8.96 4.56 4.44
N VAL A 41 7.82 3.86 4.44
CA VAL A 41 7.45 2.88 3.42
C VAL A 41 6.36 3.47 2.54
N TYR A 42 6.56 3.50 1.23
CA TYR A 42 5.73 4.26 0.29
C TYR A 42 5.36 3.45 -0.95
N SER A 43 4.08 3.50 -1.34
CA SER A 43 3.56 2.95 -2.59
C SER A 43 3.37 4.06 -3.63
N PRO A 44 4.07 4.05 -4.78
CA PRO A 44 3.89 5.03 -5.85
C PRO A 44 2.72 4.65 -6.80
N HIS A 45 1.68 4.03 -6.27
CA HIS A 45 0.51 3.59 -7.03
C HIS A 45 -0.77 4.20 -6.47
N THR A 46 -1.65 4.64 -7.35
CA THR A 46 -2.90 5.35 -6.98
C THR A 46 -4.03 4.44 -6.51
N THR A 47 -3.88 3.13 -6.67
CA THR A 47 -4.85 2.09 -6.26
C THR A 47 -4.27 1.11 -5.26
N CYS A 48 -3.22 1.51 -4.56
CA CYS A 48 -2.60 0.76 -3.47
C CYS A 48 -2.38 1.67 -2.27
N CYS A 49 -2.23 1.09 -1.11
CA CYS A 49 -1.78 1.80 0.08
C CYS A 49 -0.84 0.95 0.94
N VAL A 50 -0.11 1.61 1.82
CA VAL A 50 0.68 0.98 2.89
C VAL A 50 0.01 1.32 4.21
N ARG A 51 -0.19 0.32 5.08
CA ARG A 51 -0.76 0.50 6.42
C ARG A 51 -0.01 -0.29 7.45
N VAL A 52 -0.06 0.17 8.68
CA VAL A 52 0.43 -0.58 9.85
C VAL A 52 -0.78 -1.06 10.64
N ASN A 53 -0.97 -2.37 10.70
CA ASN A 53 -2.06 -3.01 11.42
C ASN A 53 -1.71 -4.48 11.70
N GLU A 54 -2.61 -5.19 12.36
CA GLU A 54 -2.51 -6.63 12.56
C GLU A 54 -2.67 -7.39 11.24
N TYR A 55 -1.82 -8.41 11.02
CA TYR A 55 -1.95 -9.32 9.89
C TYR A 55 -2.76 -10.55 10.33
N GLU A 56 -4.10 -10.43 10.28
CA GLU A 56 -5.01 -11.47 10.73
C GLU A 56 -6.17 -11.65 9.73
N ARG A 57 -6.52 -12.90 9.48
CA ARG A 57 -7.47 -13.28 8.42
C ARG A 57 -8.87 -12.71 8.65
N GLY A 58 -9.42 -12.83 9.88
CA GLY A 58 -10.76 -12.32 10.19
C GLY A 58 -10.84 -10.81 10.06
N MET A 59 -9.78 -10.10 10.48
CA MET A 59 -9.68 -8.66 10.29
C MET A 59 -9.75 -8.28 8.81
N PHE A 60 -9.10 -9.03 7.91
CA PHE A 60 -9.17 -8.75 6.47
C PHE A 60 -10.52 -9.09 5.87
N GLU A 61 -11.20 -10.14 6.36
CA GLU A 61 -12.57 -10.48 5.96
C GLU A 61 -13.54 -9.34 6.34
N ASP A 62 -13.48 -8.85 7.58
CA ASP A 62 -14.27 -7.73 8.08
C ASP A 62 -13.98 -6.43 7.34
N PHE A 63 -12.71 -6.11 7.15
CA PHE A 63 -12.26 -4.93 6.43
C PHE A 63 -12.74 -4.94 4.97
N GLY A 64 -12.60 -6.08 4.28
CA GLY A 64 -13.12 -6.25 2.93
C GLY A 64 -14.63 -6.11 2.84
N ALA A 65 -15.38 -6.65 3.82
CA ALA A 65 -16.82 -6.49 3.88
C ALA A 65 -17.22 -5.02 4.09
N LEU A 66 -16.50 -4.32 4.96
CA LEU A 66 -16.73 -2.88 5.20
C LEU A 66 -16.49 -2.06 3.93
N LEU A 67 -15.36 -2.28 3.25
CA LEU A 67 -15.02 -1.54 2.04
C LEU A 67 -16.04 -1.77 0.92
N ARG A 68 -16.49 -3.02 0.71
CA ARG A 68 -17.54 -3.31 -0.29
C ARG A 68 -18.87 -2.64 0.02
N ARG A 69 -19.21 -2.44 1.30
CA ARG A 69 -20.42 -1.70 1.69
C ARG A 69 -20.31 -0.20 1.45
N LEU A 70 -19.14 0.37 1.71
CA LEU A 70 -18.91 1.82 1.57
C LEU A 70 -18.67 2.22 0.12
N ILE A 71 -17.98 1.36 -0.63
CA ILE A 71 -17.54 1.60 -2.01
C ILE A 71 -17.86 0.36 -2.83
N PRO A 72 -19.13 0.17 -3.24
CA PRO A 72 -19.54 -0.98 -4.04
C PRO A 72 -18.79 -1.03 -5.37
N HIS A 73 -18.33 -2.21 -5.78
CA HIS A 73 -17.70 -2.39 -7.08
C HIS A 73 -18.69 -2.17 -8.23
N GLU A 74 -19.92 -2.64 -8.04
CA GLU A 74 -20.99 -2.63 -9.06
C GLU A 74 -21.84 -1.36 -8.96
N THR A 75 -21.24 -0.20 -9.21
CA THR A 75 -21.94 1.10 -9.29
C THR A 75 -21.28 1.98 -10.35
N TYR A 76 -21.94 3.06 -10.71
CA TYR A 76 -21.38 4.03 -11.63
C TYR A 76 -20.23 4.80 -11.00
N TYR A 77 -19.09 4.80 -11.68
CA TYR A 77 -17.96 5.68 -11.40
C TYR A 77 -17.65 6.53 -12.63
N ALA A 78 -17.66 7.85 -12.47
CA ALA A 78 -17.31 8.76 -13.55
C ALA A 78 -15.89 8.55 -14.07
N HIS A 79 -15.01 7.98 -13.25
CA HIS A 79 -13.66 7.57 -13.63
C HIS A 79 -13.63 6.48 -14.71
N ASP A 80 -14.65 5.63 -14.73
CA ASP A 80 -14.78 4.48 -15.64
C ASP A 80 -15.70 4.78 -16.84
N ASP A 81 -16.20 6.01 -16.93
CA ASP A 81 -17.06 6.48 -18.02
C ASP A 81 -16.18 7.00 -19.17
N TRP A 82 -15.85 6.12 -20.10
CA TRP A 82 -14.93 6.39 -21.19
C TRP A 82 -15.45 7.40 -22.22
N ASP A 83 -16.75 7.65 -22.26
CA ASP A 83 -17.37 8.67 -23.12
C ASP A 83 -17.18 10.08 -22.54
N ARG A 84 -16.99 10.17 -21.22
CA ARG A 84 -16.81 11.45 -20.50
C ARG A 84 -15.36 11.73 -20.14
N ARG A 85 -14.60 10.69 -19.84
CA ARG A 85 -13.22 10.84 -19.38
C ARG A 85 -12.29 11.22 -20.52
N THR A 86 -11.59 12.33 -20.37
CA THR A 86 -10.64 12.86 -21.35
C THR A 86 -9.20 12.93 -20.85
N GLU A 87 -8.96 12.58 -19.57
CA GLU A 87 -7.66 12.74 -18.90
C GLU A 87 -7.11 11.41 -18.42
N ASN A 88 -5.79 11.26 -18.48
CA ASN A 88 -5.05 10.11 -17.93
C ASN A 88 -5.64 8.76 -18.39
N ILE A 89 -5.95 8.64 -19.68
CA ILE A 89 -6.50 7.42 -20.28
C ILE A 89 -5.35 6.50 -20.64
N CYS A 90 -5.41 5.26 -20.14
CA CYS A 90 -4.59 4.15 -20.59
C CYS A 90 -5.47 3.23 -21.44
N GLU A 91 -5.12 3.02 -22.70
CA GLU A 91 -5.92 2.20 -23.63
C GLU A 91 -6.10 0.76 -23.13
N GLU A 92 -5.07 0.23 -22.45
CA GLU A 92 -5.07 -1.13 -21.88
C GLU A 92 -6.04 -1.27 -20.69
N ASP A 93 -6.45 -0.16 -20.08
CA ASP A 93 -7.34 -0.14 -18.92
C ASP A 93 -8.80 0.15 -19.26
N LYS A 94 -9.12 0.50 -20.52
CA LYS A 94 -10.47 0.89 -20.95
C LYS A 94 -11.54 -0.20 -20.78
N GLU A 95 -11.14 -1.46 -20.75
CA GLU A 95 -12.10 -2.57 -20.61
C GLU A 95 -12.44 -2.92 -19.16
N VAL A 96 -11.65 -2.44 -18.21
CA VAL A 96 -11.80 -2.79 -16.79
C VAL A 96 -11.73 -1.53 -15.95
N GLY A 97 -12.88 -1.04 -15.54
CA GLY A 97 -12.98 0.10 -14.65
C GLY A 97 -12.37 -0.18 -13.27
N ASN A 98 -11.78 0.85 -12.66
CA ASN A 98 -11.19 0.79 -11.33
C ASN A 98 -11.46 2.03 -10.46
N GLY A 99 -12.50 2.77 -10.78
CA GLY A 99 -12.92 3.94 -10.00
C GLY A 99 -13.16 3.63 -8.52
N HIS A 100 -13.70 2.45 -8.22
CA HIS A 100 -13.85 1.96 -6.85
C HIS A 100 -12.50 1.87 -6.12
N ALA A 101 -11.46 1.36 -6.78
CA ALA A 101 -10.13 1.20 -6.18
C ALA A 101 -9.47 2.55 -5.87
N HIS A 102 -9.66 3.54 -6.74
CA HIS A 102 -9.22 4.91 -6.48
C HIS A 102 -9.96 5.54 -5.29
N CYS A 103 -11.28 5.35 -5.21
CA CYS A 103 -12.07 5.83 -4.07
C CYS A 103 -11.64 5.15 -2.75
N MET A 104 -11.42 3.84 -2.76
CA MET A 104 -10.89 3.10 -1.61
C MET A 104 -9.52 3.64 -1.18
N SER A 105 -8.61 3.86 -2.12
CA SER A 105 -7.28 4.41 -1.84
C SER A 105 -7.38 5.81 -1.19
N MET A 106 -8.26 6.68 -1.66
CA MET A 106 -8.47 8.00 -1.08
C MET A 106 -9.04 7.95 0.35
N ILE A 107 -9.93 7.00 0.65
CA ILE A 107 -10.49 6.84 2.01
C ILE A 107 -9.46 6.23 2.96
N LEU A 108 -8.70 5.25 2.51
CA LEU A 108 -7.65 4.64 3.30
C LEU A 108 -6.47 5.59 3.57
N GLY A 109 -6.31 6.59 2.73
CA GLY A 109 -5.64 7.85 3.04
C GLY A 109 -4.12 7.80 3.06
N SER A 110 -3.45 6.68 2.83
CA SER A 110 -1.99 6.66 2.92
C SER A 110 -1.33 5.86 1.80
N ALA A 111 -0.66 6.58 0.90
CA ALA A 111 0.29 5.97 -0.02
C ALA A 111 1.52 5.42 0.73
N GLY A 112 1.80 5.90 1.95
CA GLY A 112 2.92 5.47 2.75
C GLY A 112 2.72 5.64 4.24
N GLU A 113 3.46 4.86 5.02
CA GLU A 113 3.51 4.90 6.48
C GLU A 113 4.94 5.22 6.96
N SER A 114 5.01 5.86 8.12
CA SER A 114 6.27 6.11 8.80
C SER A 114 6.32 5.36 10.12
N VAL A 115 7.38 4.59 10.31
CA VAL A 115 7.64 3.80 11.52
C VAL A 115 8.93 4.30 12.16
N PRO A 116 8.95 4.60 13.47
CA PRO A 116 10.19 4.90 14.18
C PRO A 116 11.17 3.72 14.11
N VAL A 117 12.45 4.05 14.05
CA VAL A 117 13.57 3.09 14.17
C VAL A 117 14.30 3.38 15.46
N GLY A 118 14.47 2.37 16.30
CA GLY A 118 15.24 2.41 17.54
C GLY A 118 16.11 1.18 17.67
N ASP A 119 17.34 1.34 18.11
CA ASP A 119 18.33 0.26 18.23
C ASP A 119 18.54 -0.55 16.93
N GLY A 120 18.32 0.08 15.77
CA GLY A 120 18.44 -0.55 14.46
C GLY A 120 17.28 -1.43 14.04
N GLU A 121 16.15 -1.36 14.75
CA GLU A 121 14.95 -2.14 14.50
C GLU A 121 13.71 -1.25 14.36
N LEU A 122 12.65 -1.77 13.71
CA LEU A 122 11.35 -1.10 13.62
C LEU A 122 10.66 -1.10 14.99
N CYS A 123 10.25 0.07 15.49
CA CYS A 123 9.50 0.20 16.73
C CYS A 123 8.02 -0.14 16.51
N LEU A 124 7.73 -1.39 16.22
CA LEU A 124 6.36 -1.90 16.04
C LEU A 124 5.81 -2.48 17.36
N GLY A 125 4.51 -2.30 17.59
CA GLY A 125 3.80 -3.02 18.64
C GLY A 125 3.67 -4.52 18.31
N THR A 126 3.34 -5.33 19.33
CA THR A 126 3.30 -6.80 19.24
C THR A 126 2.54 -7.35 18.04
N TRP A 127 1.44 -6.72 17.66
CA TRP A 127 0.57 -7.16 16.57
C TRP A 127 0.70 -6.32 15.29
N GLN A 128 1.52 -5.27 15.33
CA GLN A 128 1.70 -4.41 14.17
C GLN A 128 2.59 -5.05 13.13
N ARG A 129 2.10 -5.04 11.90
CA ARG A 129 2.81 -5.44 10.68
C ARG A 129 2.71 -4.32 9.64
N VAL A 130 3.70 -4.18 8.82
CA VAL A 130 3.66 -3.27 7.67
C VAL A 130 3.02 -4.00 6.51
N LEU A 131 1.89 -3.49 6.04
CA LEU A 131 1.01 -4.14 5.08
C LEU A 131 0.97 -3.34 3.78
N PHE A 132 1.25 -4.00 2.66
CA PHE A 132 0.95 -3.46 1.34
C PHE A 132 -0.41 -3.97 0.89
N ILE A 133 -1.31 -3.06 0.51
CA ILE A 133 -2.70 -3.38 0.16
C ILE A 133 -2.95 -3.02 -1.30
N GLU A 134 -3.24 -4.03 -2.14
CA GLU A 134 -3.73 -3.87 -3.49
C GLU A 134 -5.26 -3.74 -3.48
N LEU A 135 -5.79 -2.71 -4.11
CA LEU A 135 -7.22 -2.40 -4.16
C LEU A 135 -7.84 -2.60 -5.55
N ASP A 136 -7.00 -2.76 -6.57
CA ASP A 136 -7.38 -3.01 -7.96
C ASP A 136 -7.20 -4.50 -8.32
N ARG A 137 -7.09 -4.81 -9.58
CA ARG A 137 -6.75 -6.14 -10.11
C ARG A 137 -5.28 -6.49 -9.92
N SER A 138 -4.92 -7.73 -10.20
CA SER A 138 -3.52 -8.19 -10.21
C SER A 138 -2.66 -7.32 -11.14
N ARG A 139 -1.58 -6.77 -10.59
CA ARG A 139 -0.63 -5.93 -11.32
C ARG A 139 0.79 -6.12 -10.81
N PRO A 140 1.83 -5.87 -11.63
CA PRO A 140 3.17 -5.65 -11.12
C PRO A 140 3.18 -4.38 -10.27
N ARG A 141 3.69 -4.50 -9.05
CA ARG A 141 3.75 -3.40 -8.08
C ARG A 141 5.17 -3.24 -7.56
N ARG A 142 5.43 -2.05 -7.03
CA ARG A 142 6.65 -1.74 -6.30
C ARG A 142 6.33 -0.90 -5.07
N TRP A 143 7.22 -0.95 -4.11
CA TRP A 143 7.21 -0.04 -2.99
C TRP A 143 8.63 0.40 -2.65
N LEU A 144 8.73 1.57 -2.06
CA LEU A 144 9.98 2.17 -1.65
C LEU A 144 10.06 2.18 -0.12
N CYS A 145 11.24 1.94 0.40
CA CYS A 145 11.55 2.14 1.80
C CYS A 145 12.69 3.15 1.91
N LYS A 146 12.47 4.21 2.66
CA LYS A 146 13.47 5.22 2.94
C LYS A 146 13.72 5.33 4.43
N VAL A 147 14.97 5.17 4.85
CA VAL A 147 15.39 5.26 6.25
C VAL A 147 16.26 6.50 6.40
N VAL A 148 15.94 7.33 7.40
CA VAL A 148 16.65 8.56 7.71
C VAL A 148 16.94 8.60 9.21
N GLY A 149 18.19 8.87 9.59
CA GLY A 149 18.55 8.90 11.02
C GLY A 149 20.06 9.00 11.27
N SER A 150 20.52 8.41 12.37
CA SER A 150 21.92 8.38 12.79
C SER A 150 22.48 6.97 12.93
#